data_8c3c94e0ca7e2bc4eed70a2feb9a9d44
#
_entry.id   8c3c94e0ca7e2bc4eed70a2feb9a9d44
#
_cell.length_a   1.000
_cell.length_b   1.000
_cell.length_c   1.000
_cell.angle_alpha   90.00
_cell.angle_beta   90.00
_cell.angle_gamma   90.00
#
_symmetry.space_group_name_H-M   'P 1'
#
loop_
_entity.id
_entity.type
_entity.pdbx_description
1 polymer ?
#
loop_
_entity_poly.entity_id
_entity_poly.type
_entity_poly.pdbx_seq_one_letter_code
_entity_poly.pdbx_strand_id
1 'polypeptide(L)'
;MPDWIKYRIPKKLLDNKNKNIKIEEFTESEHKDIIPQIYADAFCDKAWESDWYKIDLFNPASCFIAKYNEEHAGFIISFIKENSAYISVIAVLKKYQKCGIGISLINRVINYFKNQDLEIYLDVESKNKTAINWYNKRGFIQII
;
A
#
# COMPACT_ATOMS: atom_id res chain seq x y z
N MET A 1 -22.49 -1.85 13.53
CA MET A 1 -21.05 -1.95 13.17
C MET A 1 -20.84 -1.40 11.78
N PRO A 2 -19.94 -0.44 11.59
CA PRO A 2 -19.57 -0.03 10.23
C PRO A 2 -18.89 -1.19 9.52
N ASP A 3 -19.12 -1.31 8.22
CA ASP A 3 -18.46 -2.32 7.39
C ASP A 3 -16.98 -1.99 7.17
N TRP A 4 -16.64 -0.71 7.26
CA TRP A 4 -15.29 -0.20 7.04
C TRP A 4 -14.84 0.62 8.23
N ILE A 5 -13.56 0.47 8.58
CA ILE A 5 -12.91 1.23 9.65
C ILE A 5 -11.82 2.08 9.01
N LYS A 6 -11.83 3.37 9.33
CA LYS A 6 -10.81 4.29 8.83
C LYS A 6 -9.68 4.43 9.84
N TYR A 7 -8.45 4.35 9.34
CA TYR A 7 -7.24 4.57 10.13
C TYR A 7 -6.47 5.76 9.58
N ARG A 8 -5.91 6.55 10.48
CA ARG A 8 -4.92 7.57 10.13
C ARG A 8 -3.53 7.00 10.38
N ILE A 9 -2.63 7.21 9.43
CA ILE A 9 -1.27 6.74 9.54
C ILE A 9 -0.40 7.88 10.05
N PRO A 10 0.26 7.73 11.23
CA PRO A 10 1.20 8.76 11.70
C PRO A 10 2.32 8.95 10.69
N LYS A 11 2.76 10.20 10.52
CA LYS A 11 3.82 10.55 9.56
C LYS A 11 5.21 10.24 10.13
N LYS A 12 5.36 9.09 10.75
CA LYS A 12 6.59 8.62 11.36
C LYS A 12 6.95 7.28 10.73
N LEU A 13 8.19 7.17 10.25
CA LEU A 13 8.63 5.94 9.61
C LEU A 13 8.62 4.76 10.60
N LEU A 14 8.22 3.61 10.10
CA LEU A 14 8.21 2.36 10.85
C LEU A 14 9.57 1.68 10.73
N ASP A 15 9.96 0.96 11.78
CA ASP A 15 11.22 0.22 11.76
C ASP A 15 11.15 -0.93 10.76
N ASN A 16 12.14 -0.97 9.88
CA ASN A 16 12.30 -2.08 8.94
C ASN A 16 13.77 -2.23 8.59
N LYS A 17 14.33 -3.38 8.90
CA LYS A 17 15.77 -3.64 8.73
C LYS A 17 16.08 -4.62 7.60
N ASN A 18 15.10 -5.02 6.79
CA ASN A 18 15.34 -5.98 5.72
C ASN A 18 15.99 -5.29 4.53
N LYS A 19 17.27 -5.58 4.28
CA LYS A 19 18.06 -4.96 3.22
C LYS A 19 17.83 -5.57 1.85
N ASN A 20 17.07 -6.65 1.76
CA ASN A 20 16.78 -7.30 0.48
C ASN A 20 15.61 -6.65 -0.26
N ILE A 21 14.99 -5.65 0.35
CA ILE A 21 13.82 -4.97 -0.21
C ILE A 21 14.28 -3.69 -0.91
N LYS A 22 13.86 -3.53 -2.15
CA LYS A 22 14.05 -2.30 -2.92
C LYS A 22 12.70 -1.77 -3.33
N ILE A 23 12.49 -0.46 -3.18
CA ILE A 23 11.24 0.18 -3.59
C ILE A 23 11.53 1.03 -4.83
N GLU A 24 10.70 0.87 -5.85
CA GLU A 24 10.81 1.65 -7.06
C GLU A 24 9.51 2.35 -7.40
N GLU A 25 9.60 3.44 -8.14
CA GLU A 25 8.44 4.20 -8.57
C GLU A 25 7.73 3.47 -9.71
N PHE A 26 6.41 3.66 -9.79
CA PHE A 26 5.62 3.07 -10.86
C PHE A 26 6.06 3.60 -12.22
N THR A 27 6.27 2.68 -13.16
CA THR A 27 6.36 3.01 -14.59
C THR A 27 5.37 2.12 -15.33
N GLU A 28 4.67 2.71 -16.29
CA GLU A 28 3.66 1.98 -17.05
C GLU A 28 4.27 0.74 -17.73
N SER A 29 5.42 0.92 -18.37
CA SER A 29 6.05 -0.16 -19.16
C SER A 29 6.47 -1.36 -18.32
N GLU A 30 6.94 -1.13 -17.09
CA GLU A 30 7.45 -2.22 -16.24
C GLU A 30 6.40 -2.83 -15.33
N HIS A 31 5.41 -2.05 -14.89
CA HIS A 31 4.59 -2.44 -13.76
C HIS A 31 3.12 -2.65 -14.08
N LYS A 32 2.61 -2.14 -15.20
CA LYS A 32 1.16 -2.19 -15.47
C LYS A 32 0.59 -3.61 -15.50
N ASP A 33 1.40 -4.58 -15.93
CA ASP A 33 0.94 -5.97 -16.04
C ASP A 33 1.25 -6.78 -14.79
N ILE A 34 2.31 -6.44 -14.05
CA ILE A 34 2.70 -7.20 -12.87
C ILE A 34 1.83 -6.85 -11.65
N ILE A 35 1.37 -5.62 -11.52
CA ILE A 35 0.56 -5.20 -10.38
C ILE A 35 -0.74 -6.00 -10.27
N PRO A 36 -1.53 -6.19 -11.35
CA PRO A 36 -2.73 -7.03 -11.25
C PRO A 36 -2.45 -8.47 -10.83
N GLN A 37 -1.30 -9.02 -11.23
CA GLN A 37 -0.93 -10.38 -10.85
C GLN A 37 -0.57 -10.48 -9.37
N ILE A 38 0.14 -9.48 -8.83
CA ILE A 38 0.42 -9.43 -7.40
C ILE A 38 -0.88 -9.32 -6.60
N TYR A 39 -1.80 -8.48 -7.06
CA TYR A 39 -3.11 -8.34 -6.43
C TYR A 39 -3.85 -9.69 -6.39
N ALA A 40 -3.93 -10.36 -7.53
CA ALA A 40 -4.64 -11.63 -7.64
C ALA A 40 -4.05 -12.70 -6.69
N ASP A 41 -2.74 -12.78 -6.60
CA ASP A 41 -2.06 -13.69 -5.67
C ASP A 41 -2.34 -13.33 -4.22
N ALA A 42 -2.16 -12.06 -3.87
CA ALA A 42 -2.26 -11.61 -2.48
C ALA A 42 -3.68 -11.78 -1.91
N PHE A 43 -4.70 -11.53 -2.73
CA PHE A 43 -6.09 -11.52 -2.27
C PHE A 43 -6.91 -12.70 -2.78
N CYS A 44 -6.30 -13.66 -3.47
CA CYS A 44 -7.01 -14.83 -4.04
C CYS A 44 -8.20 -14.38 -4.90
N ASP A 45 -7.97 -13.42 -5.77
CA ASP A 45 -9.01 -12.78 -6.55
C ASP A 45 -8.59 -12.73 -8.01
N LYS A 46 -9.49 -12.25 -8.88
CA LYS A 46 -9.18 -12.04 -10.28
C LYS A 46 -8.18 -10.90 -10.45
N ALA A 47 -7.27 -11.03 -11.41
CA ALA A 47 -6.42 -9.92 -11.80
C ALA A 47 -7.26 -8.78 -12.37
N TRP A 48 -6.82 -7.55 -12.15
CA TRP A 48 -7.48 -6.37 -12.68
C TRP A 48 -7.39 -6.35 -14.21
N GLU A 49 -8.32 -5.62 -14.84
CA GLU A 49 -8.29 -5.40 -16.27
C GLU A 49 -7.02 -4.64 -16.70
N SER A 50 -6.63 -4.77 -17.98
CA SER A 50 -5.38 -4.21 -18.49
C SER A 50 -5.31 -2.69 -18.42
N ASP A 51 -6.45 -2.00 -18.34
CA ASP A 51 -6.52 -0.54 -18.28
C ASP A 51 -6.76 0.00 -16.86
N TRP A 52 -6.52 -0.81 -15.85
CA TRP A 52 -6.78 -0.46 -14.44
C TRP A 52 -6.19 0.88 -14.01
N TYR A 53 -5.05 1.24 -14.57
CA TYR A 53 -4.31 2.45 -14.18
C TYR A 53 -4.81 3.72 -14.88
N LYS A 54 -5.77 3.61 -15.78
CA LYS A 54 -6.27 4.74 -16.56
C LYS A 54 -7.44 5.47 -15.91
N ILE A 55 -7.62 5.33 -14.61
CA ILE A 55 -8.67 6.02 -13.87
C ILE A 55 -8.15 7.34 -13.31
N ASP A 56 -9.05 8.31 -13.13
CA ASP A 56 -8.70 9.67 -12.72
C ASP A 56 -7.99 9.72 -11.35
N LEU A 57 -8.38 8.86 -10.42
CA LEU A 57 -7.80 8.85 -9.07
C LEU A 57 -6.45 8.16 -9.00
N PHE A 58 -6.02 7.44 -10.05
CA PHE A 58 -4.72 6.79 -10.02
C PHE A 58 -3.62 7.84 -10.19
N ASN A 59 -2.75 7.95 -9.19
CA ASN A 59 -1.61 8.87 -9.20
C ASN A 59 -0.33 8.05 -9.32
N PRO A 60 0.28 7.99 -10.52
CA PRO A 60 1.51 7.19 -10.69
C PRO A 60 2.65 7.64 -9.78
N ALA A 61 2.71 8.93 -9.45
CA ALA A 61 3.79 9.47 -8.62
C ALA A 61 3.75 8.95 -7.18
N SER A 62 2.59 8.49 -6.70
CA SER A 62 2.44 7.93 -5.36
C SER A 62 2.11 6.44 -5.37
N CYS A 63 2.44 5.76 -6.46
CA CYS A 63 2.35 4.31 -6.59
C CYS A 63 3.77 3.74 -6.59
N PHE A 64 4.03 2.77 -5.71
CA PHE A 64 5.36 2.20 -5.55
C PHE A 64 5.31 0.68 -5.59
N ILE A 65 6.38 0.09 -6.11
CA ILE A 65 6.50 -1.36 -6.24
C ILE A 65 7.71 -1.81 -5.45
N ALA A 66 7.56 -2.91 -4.71
CA ALA A 66 8.66 -3.51 -3.96
C ALA A 66 9.22 -4.69 -4.72
N LYS A 67 10.55 -4.77 -4.76
CA LYS A 67 11.27 -5.96 -5.18
C LYS A 67 11.91 -6.62 -3.97
N TYR A 68 11.88 -7.93 -3.95
CA TYR A 68 12.59 -8.72 -2.96
C TYR A 68 13.54 -9.65 -3.70
N ASN A 69 14.85 -9.45 -3.51
CA ASN A 69 15.89 -10.19 -4.26
C ASN A 69 15.62 -10.17 -5.77
N GLU A 70 15.33 -8.99 -6.31
CA GLU A 70 15.11 -8.74 -7.74
C GLU A 70 13.78 -9.26 -8.30
N GLU A 71 12.92 -9.83 -7.47
CA GLU A 71 11.59 -10.25 -7.91
C GLU A 71 10.54 -9.21 -7.46
N HIS A 72 9.63 -8.83 -8.34
CA HIS A 72 8.50 -7.96 -7.97
C HIS A 72 7.63 -8.69 -6.94
N ALA A 73 7.53 -8.13 -5.73
CA ALA A 73 6.96 -8.82 -4.58
C ALA A 73 5.74 -8.13 -3.98
N GLY A 74 5.53 -6.86 -4.26
CA GLY A 74 4.41 -6.12 -3.69
C GLY A 74 4.25 -4.75 -4.30
N PHE A 75 3.15 -4.08 -3.95
CA PHE A 75 2.91 -2.71 -4.42
C PHE A 75 2.01 -1.98 -3.43
N ILE A 76 2.02 -0.66 -3.55
CA ILE A 76 1.11 0.22 -2.82
C ILE A 76 0.60 1.29 -3.77
N ILE A 77 -0.71 1.55 -3.73
CA ILE A 77 -1.34 2.60 -4.51
C ILE A 77 -1.94 3.60 -3.53
N SER A 78 -1.63 4.87 -3.72
CA SER A 78 -2.21 5.95 -2.95
C SER A 78 -2.63 7.08 -3.87
N PHE A 79 -3.53 7.94 -3.39
CA PHE A 79 -4.05 9.06 -4.15
C PHE A 79 -4.40 10.20 -3.20
N ILE A 80 -4.59 11.39 -3.76
CA ILE A 80 -5.00 12.58 -3.00
C ILE A 80 -6.44 12.90 -3.35
N LYS A 81 -7.26 13.14 -2.33
CA LYS A 81 -8.64 13.56 -2.49
C LYS A 81 -8.99 14.52 -1.35
N GLU A 82 -9.52 15.68 -1.69
CA GLU A 82 -10.02 16.66 -0.70
C GLU A 82 -9.00 16.99 0.40
N ASN A 83 -7.77 17.29 -0.01
CA ASN A 83 -6.68 17.66 0.90
C ASN A 83 -6.25 16.56 1.86
N SER A 84 -6.51 15.31 1.51
CA SER A 84 -6.03 14.14 2.26
C SER A 84 -5.42 13.12 1.31
N ALA A 85 -4.46 12.37 1.82
CA ALA A 85 -3.89 11.24 1.09
C ALA A 85 -4.56 9.95 1.56
N TYR A 86 -4.82 9.04 0.62
CA TYR A 86 -5.45 7.75 0.92
C TYR A 86 -4.63 6.62 0.32
N ILE A 87 -4.38 5.59 1.10
CA ILE A 87 -3.85 4.33 0.58
C ILE A 87 -5.05 3.50 0.16
N SER A 88 -5.17 3.20 -1.15
CA SER A 88 -6.29 2.43 -1.66
C SER A 88 -6.01 0.93 -1.65
N VAL A 89 -4.78 0.52 -1.96
CA VAL A 89 -4.41 -0.90 -1.98
C VAL A 89 -2.96 -1.03 -1.54
N ILE A 90 -2.70 -2.04 -0.74
CA ILE A 90 -1.36 -2.53 -0.44
C ILE A 90 -1.40 -4.05 -0.56
N ALA A 91 -0.52 -4.63 -1.34
CA ALA A 91 -0.52 -6.05 -1.62
C ALA A 91 0.91 -6.59 -1.63
N VAL A 92 1.09 -7.79 -1.08
CA VAL A 92 2.36 -8.50 -1.06
C VAL A 92 2.10 -9.93 -1.47
N LEU A 93 2.93 -10.46 -2.38
CA LEU A 93 2.86 -11.87 -2.75
C LEU A 93 2.87 -12.75 -1.50
N LYS A 94 2.03 -13.77 -1.47
CA LYS A 94 1.89 -14.64 -0.30
C LYS A 94 3.21 -15.22 0.17
N LYS A 95 4.08 -15.61 -0.75
CA LYS A 95 5.38 -16.20 -0.41
C LYS A 95 6.34 -15.22 0.26
N TYR A 96 6.08 -13.93 0.16
CA TYR A 96 6.94 -12.89 0.75
C TYR A 96 6.27 -12.12 1.88
N GLN A 97 5.11 -12.55 2.34
CA GLN A 97 4.47 -11.93 3.49
C GLN A 97 5.33 -12.19 4.74
N LYS A 98 5.28 -11.27 5.70
CA LYS A 98 6.09 -11.29 6.93
C LYS A 98 7.58 -11.02 6.71
N CYS A 99 7.96 -10.53 5.53
CA CYS A 99 9.35 -10.14 5.24
C CYS A 99 9.60 -8.64 5.45
N GLY A 100 8.58 -7.87 5.84
CA GLY A 100 8.71 -6.43 6.02
C GLY A 100 8.41 -5.60 4.77
N ILE A 101 7.91 -6.23 3.71
CA ILE A 101 7.63 -5.53 2.45
C ILE A 101 6.51 -4.50 2.63
N GLY A 102 5.43 -4.86 3.35
CA GLY A 102 4.34 -3.94 3.62
C GLY A 102 4.81 -2.69 4.36
N ILE A 103 5.67 -2.88 5.35
CA ILE A 103 6.27 -1.77 6.12
C ILE A 103 7.09 -0.87 5.18
N SER A 104 7.91 -1.45 4.32
CA SER A 104 8.72 -0.67 3.38
C SER A 104 7.87 0.16 2.42
N LEU A 105 6.78 -0.43 1.94
CA LEU A 105 5.85 0.27 1.05
C LEU A 105 5.15 1.43 1.77
N ILE A 106 4.65 1.20 2.98
CA ILE A 106 4.01 2.24 3.78
C ILE A 106 5.01 3.36 4.09
N ASN A 107 6.24 3.00 4.47
CA ASN A 107 7.29 4.00 4.72
C ASN A 107 7.55 4.87 3.50
N ARG A 108 7.53 4.29 2.31
CA ARG A 108 7.73 5.07 1.08
C ARG A 108 6.61 6.08 0.87
N VAL A 109 5.37 5.69 1.15
CA VAL A 109 4.22 6.60 1.06
C VAL A 109 4.30 7.68 2.13
N ILE A 110 4.65 7.33 3.36
CA ILE A 110 4.86 8.32 4.43
C ILE A 110 5.93 9.33 4.00
N ASN A 111 7.04 8.83 3.48
CA ASN A 111 8.14 9.68 3.04
C ASN A 111 7.73 10.60 1.87
N TYR A 112 6.90 10.09 0.98
CA TYR A 112 6.40 10.86 -0.16
C TYR A 112 5.52 12.01 0.30
N PHE A 113 4.67 11.79 1.31
CA PHE A 113 3.70 12.80 1.76
C PHE A 113 4.16 13.62 2.97
N LYS A 114 5.27 13.29 3.62
CA LYS A 114 5.65 13.89 4.90
C LYS A 114 5.84 15.40 4.87
N ASN A 115 6.24 15.95 3.73
CA ASN A 115 6.49 17.40 3.57
C ASN A 115 5.28 18.11 2.97
N GLN A 116 4.18 17.42 2.76
CA GLN A 116 2.93 17.99 2.30
C GLN A 116 1.98 18.12 3.49
N ASP A 117 1.15 19.13 3.47
CA ASP A 117 0.19 19.35 4.56
C ASP A 117 -1.04 18.45 4.36
N LEU A 118 -0.81 17.15 4.38
CA LEU A 118 -1.84 16.13 4.14
C LEU A 118 -1.77 15.05 5.21
N GLU A 119 -2.92 14.69 5.75
CA GLU A 119 -3.03 13.48 6.57
C GLU A 119 -3.12 12.27 5.65
N ILE A 120 -2.67 11.10 6.13
CA ILE A 120 -2.68 9.86 5.37
C ILE A 120 -3.67 8.90 6.02
N TYR A 121 -4.61 8.40 5.23
CA TYR A 121 -5.66 7.50 5.71
C TYR A 121 -5.70 6.21 4.91
N LEU A 122 -6.26 5.17 5.52
CA LEU A 122 -6.67 3.96 4.82
C LEU A 122 -7.97 3.44 5.43
N ASP A 123 -8.69 2.64 4.67
CA ASP A 123 -9.88 1.95 5.15
C ASP A 123 -9.63 0.45 5.16
N VAL A 124 -10.19 -0.24 6.15
CA VAL A 124 -10.10 -1.69 6.27
C VAL A 124 -11.48 -2.24 6.59
N GLU A 125 -11.82 -3.41 6.04
CA GLU A 125 -13.07 -4.06 6.40
C GLU A 125 -13.07 -4.45 7.87
N SER A 126 -14.17 -4.19 8.56
CA SER A 126 -14.27 -4.43 9.99
C SER A 126 -14.08 -5.91 10.36
N LYS A 127 -14.37 -6.83 9.45
CA LYS A 127 -14.15 -8.26 9.65
C LYS A 127 -12.71 -8.73 9.41
N ASN A 128 -11.86 -7.88 8.85
CA ASN A 128 -10.46 -8.23 8.59
C ASN A 128 -9.61 -8.03 9.86
N LYS A 129 -9.73 -8.98 10.79
CA LYS A 129 -9.09 -8.88 12.10
C LYS A 129 -7.56 -8.90 12.00
N THR A 130 -7.02 -9.62 11.05
CA THR A 130 -5.56 -9.70 10.84
C THR A 130 -4.99 -8.33 10.50
N ALA A 131 -5.61 -7.63 9.55
CA ALA A 131 -5.17 -6.29 9.17
C ALA A 131 -5.35 -5.28 10.31
N ILE A 132 -6.49 -5.33 11.00
CA ILE A 132 -6.77 -4.45 12.14
C ILE A 132 -5.72 -4.62 13.22
N ASN A 133 -5.39 -5.85 13.59
CA ASN A 133 -4.35 -6.12 14.58
C ASN A 133 -2.99 -5.58 14.13
N TRP A 134 -2.68 -5.76 12.85
CA TRP A 134 -1.43 -5.29 12.29
C TRP A 134 -1.32 -3.76 12.38
N TYR A 135 -2.39 -3.05 12.03
CA TYR A 135 -2.42 -1.58 12.10
C TYR A 135 -2.34 -1.09 13.53
N ASN A 136 -3.09 -1.71 14.45
CA ASN A 136 -3.07 -1.33 15.85
C ASN A 136 -1.69 -1.49 16.48
N LYS A 137 -1.00 -2.58 16.17
CA LYS A 137 0.35 -2.83 16.70
C LYS A 137 1.36 -1.78 16.24
N ARG A 138 1.14 -1.18 15.10
CA ARG A 138 2.07 -0.19 14.54
C ARG A 138 1.70 1.24 14.88
N GLY A 139 0.70 1.41 15.74
CA GLY A 139 0.33 2.73 16.22
C GLY A 139 -0.53 3.53 15.27
N PHE A 140 -1.16 2.87 14.28
CA PHE A 140 -2.13 3.55 13.43
C PHE A 140 -3.35 3.90 14.26
N ILE A 141 -3.97 5.04 13.97
CA ILE A 141 -5.02 5.62 14.82
C ILE A 141 -6.37 5.44 14.16
N GLN A 142 -7.26 4.72 14.83
CA GLN A 142 -8.62 4.55 14.36
C GLN A 142 -9.39 5.87 14.45
N ILE A 143 -10.04 6.24 13.36
CA ILE A 143 -10.87 7.44 13.29
C ILE A 143 -12.32 7.03 13.50
N ILE A 144 -12.97 7.68 14.43
CA ILE A 144 -14.36 7.39 14.78
C ILE A 144 -15.31 8.40 14.13
#